data_a5cf326e46dd4593eeda64f70dbb56a2
#
_entry.id   a5cf326e46dd4593eeda64f70dbb56a2
#
_cell.length_a   1.000
_cell.length_b   1.000
_cell.length_c   1.000
_cell.angle_alpha   90.00
_cell.angle_beta   90.00
_cell.angle_gamma   90.00
#
_symmetry.space_group_name_H-M   'P 1'
#
loop_
_entity.id
_entity.type
_entity.pdbx_description
1 polymer ?
#
loop_
_entity_poly.entity_id
_entity_poly.type
_entity_poly.pdbx_seq_one_letter_code
_entity_poly.pdbx_strand_id
1 'polypeptide(L)'
;MGKNAEDFLPLTPQTFYVMISLRKERYGYAIMQDVEKLTSERMQLGPGTLYGILTKLENSHLIAPSDGNSTSRRKNYQLTSLGIEVVLLEFERLEKMVNNIQKFVQEMRELL
;
A
#
# COMPACT_ATOMS: atom_id res chain seq x y z
N MET A 1 -14.85 -18.68 4.12
CA MET A 1 -14.37 -18.36 2.79
C MET A 1 -13.68 -17.03 2.76
N GLY A 2 -12.51 -16.97 2.19
CA GLY A 2 -11.74 -15.75 2.11
C GLY A 2 -12.30 -14.77 1.08
N LYS A 3 -11.91 -13.51 1.20
CA LYS A 3 -12.24 -12.51 0.22
C LYS A 3 -11.39 -12.69 -1.03
N ASN A 4 -11.94 -12.35 -2.18
CA ASN A 4 -11.17 -12.23 -3.40
C ASN A 4 -10.39 -10.92 -3.39
N ALA A 5 -9.35 -10.83 -4.20
CA ALA A 5 -8.52 -9.63 -4.23
C ALA A 5 -9.32 -8.37 -4.50
N GLU A 6 -10.25 -8.41 -5.45
CA GLU A 6 -11.06 -7.24 -5.78
C GLU A 6 -11.96 -6.76 -4.65
N ASP A 7 -12.28 -7.62 -3.69
CA ASP A 7 -13.14 -7.23 -2.55
C ASP A 7 -12.47 -6.22 -1.64
N PHE A 8 -11.15 -6.07 -1.73
CA PHE A 8 -10.40 -5.12 -0.92
C PHE A 8 -10.33 -3.73 -1.54
N LEU A 9 -10.79 -3.57 -2.78
CA LEU A 9 -10.69 -2.31 -3.50
C LEU A 9 -11.91 -1.43 -3.30
N PRO A 10 -11.78 -0.11 -3.29
CA PRO A 10 -10.52 0.61 -3.42
C PRO A 10 -9.77 0.68 -2.10
N LEU A 11 -8.46 0.80 -2.17
CA LEU A 11 -7.62 1.01 -1.00
C LEU A 11 -7.55 2.50 -0.69
N THR A 12 -7.38 2.84 0.59
CA THR A 12 -7.02 4.22 0.92
C THR A 12 -5.60 4.48 0.43
N PRO A 13 -5.26 5.75 0.12
CA PRO A 13 -3.88 6.06 -0.27
C PRO A 13 -2.85 5.60 0.76
N GLN A 14 -3.13 5.78 2.03
CA GLN A 14 -2.21 5.36 3.10
C GLN A 14 -1.96 3.85 3.06
N THR A 15 -3.02 3.06 2.97
CA THR A 15 -2.91 1.61 2.90
C THR A 15 -2.17 1.18 1.65
N PHE A 16 -2.47 1.81 0.52
CA PHE A 16 -1.80 1.48 -0.74
C PHE A 16 -0.29 1.72 -0.65
N TYR A 17 0.12 2.89 -0.13
CA TYR A 17 1.55 3.18 0.02
C TYR A 17 2.25 2.25 1.00
N VAL A 18 1.58 1.87 2.08
CA VAL A 18 2.14 0.89 3.02
C VAL A 18 2.39 -0.44 2.31
N MET A 19 1.42 -0.90 1.53
CA MET A 19 1.57 -2.15 0.78
C MET A 19 2.67 -2.06 -0.27
N ILE A 20 2.76 -0.94 -0.99
CA ILE A 20 3.85 -0.69 -1.95
C ILE A 20 5.21 -0.74 -1.26
N SER A 21 5.31 -0.16 -0.07
CA SER A 21 6.53 -0.18 0.71
C SER A 21 6.97 -1.62 1.02
N LEU A 22 6.02 -2.53 1.14
CA LEU A 22 6.27 -3.95 1.42
C LEU A 22 6.57 -4.77 0.16
N ARG A 23 6.91 -4.11 -0.96
CA ARG A 23 7.52 -4.78 -2.12
C ARG A 23 8.84 -5.45 -1.71
N LYS A 24 9.41 -5.00 -0.60
CA LYS A 24 10.53 -5.62 0.09
C LYS A 24 10.13 -5.84 1.54
N GLU A 25 10.68 -6.87 2.14
CA GLU A 25 10.54 -7.10 3.57
C GLU A 25 11.04 -5.89 4.36
N ARG A 26 10.21 -5.37 5.27
CA ARG A 26 10.55 -4.20 6.08
C ARG A 26 9.91 -4.28 7.46
N TYR A 27 10.55 -3.66 8.44
CA TYR A 27 9.94 -3.42 9.75
C TYR A 27 9.27 -2.05 9.76
N GLY A 28 8.45 -1.79 10.80
CA GLY A 28 7.56 -0.62 10.84
C GLY A 28 8.25 0.71 10.57
N TYR A 29 9.37 0.98 11.24
CA TYR A 29 10.07 2.24 11.05
C TYR A 29 10.54 2.43 9.61
N ALA A 30 11.06 1.36 9.00
CA ALA A 30 11.49 1.42 7.61
C ALA A 30 10.32 1.63 6.65
N ILE A 31 9.13 1.10 6.98
CA ILE A 31 7.92 1.36 6.20
C ILE A 31 7.59 2.85 6.25
N MET A 32 7.60 3.45 7.43
CA MET A 32 7.32 4.87 7.57
C MET A 32 8.27 5.73 6.76
N GLN A 33 9.57 5.41 6.81
CA GLN A 33 10.58 6.13 6.04
C GLN A 33 10.38 5.98 4.54
N ASP A 34 10.07 4.77 4.09
CA ASP A 34 9.87 4.51 2.66
C ASP A 34 8.63 5.24 2.13
N VAL A 35 7.53 5.22 2.89
CA VAL A 35 6.31 5.92 2.48
C VAL A 35 6.56 7.43 2.38
N GLU A 36 7.27 8.00 3.34
CA GLU A 36 7.64 9.41 3.30
C GLU A 36 8.46 9.72 2.05
N LYS A 37 9.43 8.88 1.75
CA LYS A 37 10.30 9.04 0.58
C LYS A 37 9.52 8.88 -0.73
N LEU A 38 8.65 7.88 -0.84
CA LEU A 38 7.85 7.63 -2.03
C LEU A 38 6.90 8.78 -2.34
N THR A 39 6.46 9.49 -1.32
CA THR A 39 5.50 10.59 -1.48
C THR A 39 6.16 11.97 -1.45
N SER A 40 7.47 12.02 -1.50
CA SER A 40 8.24 13.29 -1.40
C SER A 40 7.81 14.08 -0.17
N GLU A 41 7.74 13.39 0.96
CA GLU A 41 7.39 13.93 2.27
C GLU A 41 5.94 14.41 2.40
N ARG A 42 5.10 14.15 1.40
CA ARG A 42 3.69 14.57 1.46
C ARG A 42 2.86 13.70 2.38
N MET A 43 3.29 12.47 2.63
CA MET A 43 2.58 11.56 3.51
C MET A 43 3.54 11.09 4.60
N GLN A 44 3.23 11.47 5.83
CA GLN A 44 4.00 11.06 6.99
C GLN A 44 3.07 10.28 7.91
N LEU A 45 3.35 8.99 8.06
CA LEU A 45 2.53 8.12 8.91
C LEU A 45 3.11 8.10 10.31
N GLY A 46 2.28 8.38 11.30
CA GLY A 46 2.65 8.18 12.68
C GLY A 46 2.59 6.69 13.05
N PRO A 47 3.22 6.30 14.17
CA PRO A 47 3.22 4.90 14.58
C PRO A 47 1.82 4.32 14.79
N GLY A 48 0.93 5.08 15.41
CA GLY A 48 -0.43 4.60 15.65
C GLY A 48 -1.17 4.27 14.38
N THR A 49 -1.11 5.17 13.40
CA THR A 49 -1.74 4.97 12.10
C THR A 49 -1.12 3.78 11.38
N LEU A 50 0.21 3.72 11.35
CA LEU A 50 0.90 2.63 10.67
C LEU A 50 0.54 1.28 11.27
N TYR A 51 0.65 1.13 12.60
CA TYR A 51 0.39 -0.16 13.21
C TYR A 51 -1.08 -0.56 13.14
N GLY A 52 -1.99 0.42 13.09
CA GLY A 52 -3.39 0.15 12.79
C GLY A 52 -3.58 -0.46 11.41
N ILE A 53 -2.91 0.10 10.41
CA ILE A 53 -2.94 -0.41 9.04
C ILE A 53 -2.33 -1.82 8.98
N LEU A 54 -1.16 -2.00 9.58
CA LEU A 54 -0.49 -3.30 9.57
C LEU A 54 -1.35 -4.39 10.22
N THR A 55 -2.01 -4.07 11.32
CA THR A 55 -2.89 -5.02 12.00
C THR A 55 -4.03 -5.46 11.08
N LYS A 56 -4.67 -4.51 10.40
CA LYS A 56 -5.76 -4.84 9.47
C LYS A 56 -5.26 -5.68 8.31
N LEU A 57 -4.11 -5.32 7.74
CA LEU A 57 -3.54 -6.05 6.61
C LEU A 57 -3.17 -7.48 7.01
N GLU A 58 -2.61 -7.63 8.20
CA GLU A 58 -2.24 -8.95 8.70
C GLU A 58 -3.47 -9.82 8.94
N ASN A 59 -4.50 -9.24 9.56
CA ASN A 59 -5.76 -9.95 9.81
C ASN A 59 -6.47 -10.35 8.52
N SER A 60 -6.26 -9.60 7.46
CA SER A 60 -6.84 -9.89 6.15
C SER A 60 -5.95 -10.79 5.29
N HIS A 61 -4.81 -11.23 5.82
CA HIS A 61 -3.84 -12.08 5.12
C HIS A 61 -3.24 -11.43 3.86
N LEU A 62 -3.19 -10.11 3.84
CA LEU A 62 -2.54 -9.37 2.76
C LEU A 62 -1.05 -9.20 3.00
N ILE A 63 -0.65 -9.24 4.26
CA ILE A 63 0.74 -9.27 4.68
C ILE A 63 0.93 -10.35 5.72
N ALA A 64 2.17 -10.75 5.91
CA ALA A 64 2.53 -11.73 6.93
C ALA A 64 3.84 -11.35 7.58
N PRO A 65 4.06 -11.75 8.84
CA PRO A 65 5.37 -11.59 9.44
C PRO A 65 6.40 -12.37 8.65
N SER A 66 7.58 -11.81 8.52
CA SER A 66 8.68 -12.49 7.88
C SER A 66 9.51 -13.20 8.91
N ASP A 67 9.88 -14.45 8.63
CA ASP A 67 10.71 -15.25 9.52
C ASP A 67 12.21 -14.98 9.34
N GLY A 68 12.55 -14.04 8.48
CA GLY A 68 13.88 -13.91 7.96
C GLY A 68 14.95 -13.65 8.97
N ASN A 69 14.66 -13.08 10.13
CA ASN A 69 15.72 -12.75 11.05
C ASN A 69 15.26 -12.76 12.48
N SER A 70 15.19 -13.95 13.03
CA SER A 70 14.72 -14.16 14.39
C SER A 70 15.60 -13.52 15.47
N THR A 71 16.81 -13.07 15.12
CA THR A 71 17.71 -12.43 16.08
C THR A 71 17.35 -10.98 16.35
N SER A 72 16.54 -10.38 15.48
CA SER A 72 16.11 -9.00 15.64
C SER A 72 14.82 -8.95 16.44
N ARG A 73 14.73 -8.00 17.36
CA ARG A 73 13.48 -7.71 18.07
C ARG A 73 12.45 -7.05 17.17
N ARG A 74 12.86 -6.64 15.96
CA ARG A 74 12.01 -5.94 15.02
C ARG A 74 11.18 -6.95 14.26
N LYS A 75 9.88 -6.70 14.21
CA LYS A 75 8.98 -7.53 13.43
C LYS A 75 8.99 -7.03 12.00
N ASN A 76 9.47 -7.87 11.09
CA ASN A 76 9.44 -7.58 9.67
C ASN A 76 8.16 -8.12 9.06
N TYR A 77 7.71 -7.46 8.00
CA TYR A 77 6.51 -7.83 7.27
C TYR A 77 6.82 -7.97 5.79
N GLN A 78 6.02 -8.74 5.11
CA GLN A 78 6.11 -8.90 3.66
C GLN A 78 4.70 -9.10 3.10
N LEU A 79 4.53 -8.80 1.83
CA LEU A 79 3.26 -9.06 1.14
C LEU A 79 3.07 -10.56 0.95
N THR A 80 1.84 -11.02 1.14
CA THR A 80 1.44 -12.36 0.71
C THR A 80 1.13 -12.33 -0.79
N SER A 81 0.92 -13.51 -1.39
CA SER A 81 0.49 -13.57 -2.78
C SER A 81 -0.82 -12.82 -2.99
N LEU A 82 -1.76 -12.94 -2.05
CA LEU A 82 -3.01 -12.18 -2.12
C LEU A 82 -2.75 -10.68 -2.03
N GLY A 83 -1.83 -10.26 -1.16
CA GLY A 83 -1.46 -8.86 -1.04
C GLY A 83 -0.88 -8.30 -2.33
N ILE A 84 -0.02 -9.05 -3.00
CA ILE A 84 0.52 -8.65 -4.29
C ILE A 84 -0.60 -8.49 -5.31
N GLU A 85 -1.51 -9.44 -5.35
CA GLU A 85 -2.67 -9.38 -6.25
C GLU A 85 -3.49 -8.11 -6.03
N VAL A 86 -3.76 -7.78 -4.76
CA VAL A 86 -4.52 -6.58 -4.41
C VAL A 86 -3.80 -5.32 -4.88
N VAL A 87 -2.48 -5.24 -4.68
CA VAL A 87 -1.68 -4.09 -5.13
C VAL A 87 -1.77 -3.93 -6.65
N LEU A 88 -1.63 -5.04 -7.37
CA LEU A 88 -1.67 -5.00 -8.83
C LEU A 88 -3.04 -4.57 -9.35
N LEU A 89 -4.11 -5.08 -8.75
CA LEU A 89 -5.47 -4.70 -9.13
C LEU A 89 -5.75 -3.24 -8.82
N GLU A 90 -5.26 -2.74 -7.68
CA GLU A 90 -5.45 -1.33 -7.35
C GLU A 90 -4.69 -0.45 -8.33
N PHE A 91 -3.49 -0.82 -8.70
CA PHE A 91 -2.74 -0.09 -9.71
C PHE A 91 -3.52 -0.02 -11.02
N GLU A 92 -4.03 -1.16 -11.47
CA GLU A 92 -4.80 -1.24 -12.72
C GLU A 92 -6.06 -0.38 -12.64
N ARG A 93 -6.74 -0.37 -11.49
CA ARG A 93 -7.93 0.46 -11.28
C ARG A 93 -7.59 1.94 -11.41
N LEU A 94 -6.51 2.36 -10.78
CA LEU A 94 -6.07 3.75 -10.82
C LEU A 94 -5.62 4.15 -12.23
N GLU A 95 -4.87 3.29 -12.89
CA GLU A 95 -4.40 3.53 -14.26
C GLU A 95 -5.57 3.70 -15.22
N LYS A 96 -6.56 2.82 -15.12
CA LYS A 96 -7.76 2.90 -15.95
C LYS A 96 -8.52 4.19 -15.70
N MET A 97 -8.62 4.60 -14.43
CA MET A 97 -9.28 5.86 -14.06
C MET A 97 -8.57 7.05 -14.70
N VAL A 98 -7.24 7.09 -14.57
CA VAL A 98 -6.44 8.17 -15.19
C VAL A 98 -6.66 8.19 -16.69
N ASN A 99 -6.57 7.02 -17.34
CA ASN A 99 -6.74 6.94 -18.80
C ASN A 99 -8.12 7.41 -19.25
N ASN A 100 -9.16 7.10 -18.46
CA ASN A 100 -10.54 7.48 -18.79
C ASN A 100 -10.74 8.99 -18.79
N ILE A 101 -10.00 9.73 -17.96
CA ILE A 101 -10.24 11.16 -17.74
C ILE A 101 -9.18 12.07 -18.37
N GLN A 102 -8.10 11.51 -18.92
CA GLN A 102 -6.98 12.32 -19.46
C GLN A 102 -7.44 13.40 -20.46
N LYS A 103 -8.32 13.01 -21.35
CA LYS A 103 -8.86 13.94 -22.36
C LYS A 103 -9.59 15.11 -21.70
N PHE A 104 -10.39 14.82 -20.70
CA PHE A 104 -11.18 15.84 -20.02
C PHE A 104 -10.30 16.74 -19.16
N VAL A 105 -9.26 16.19 -18.57
CA VAL A 105 -8.30 16.99 -17.81
C VAL A 105 -7.61 17.99 -18.72
N GLN A 106 -7.26 17.58 -19.94
CA GLN A 106 -6.63 18.49 -20.91
C GLN A 106 -7.58 19.62 -21.29
N GLU A 107 -8.86 19.31 -21.50
CA GLU A 107 -9.87 20.35 -21.75
C GLU A 107 -9.96 21.33 -20.58
N MET A 108 -9.89 20.83 -19.35
CA MET A 108 -9.94 21.69 -18.16
C MET A 108 -8.72 22.61 -18.07
N ARG A 109 -7.53 22.11 -18.43
CA ARG A 109 -6.32 22.93 -18.44
C ARG A 109 -6.44 24.11 -19.41
N GLU A 110 -7.12 23.89 -20.51
CA GLU A 110 -7.33 24.94 -21.51
C GLU A 110 -8.31 26.03 -21.02
N LEU A 111 -9.11 25.73 -19.99
CA LEU A 111 -10.03 26.69 -19.41
C LEU A 111 -9.35 27.69 -18.46
N LEU A 112 -8.16 27.41 -18.00
CA LEU A 112 -7.40 28.31 -17.13
C LEU A 112 -6.54 29.24 -17.96
#